data_294cb6f249f790ff3e82cc1920823acd
#
_entry.id   294cb6f249f790ff3e82cc1920823acd
#
_cell.length_a   1.000
_cell.length_b   1.000
_cell.length_c   1.000
_cell.angle_alpha   90.00
_cell.angle_beta   90.00
_cell.angle_gamma   90.00
#
_symmetry.space_group_name_H-M   'P 1'
#
loop_
_entity.id
_entity.type
_entity.pdbx_description
1 polymer ?
#
loop_
_entity_poly.entity_id
_entity_poly.type
_entity_poly.pdbx_seq_one_letter_code
_entity_poly.pdbx_strand_id
1 'polypeptide(L)'
;MNTIQNESSICAICGSRLVAKSTDYIDRNNGHFLIVRGVPVQECVENGHQFLHASVAKKIERLFQLDREHALIPKETVVVPVVELDMAV
;
A
#
# COMPACT_ATOMS: atom_id res chain seq x y z
N MET A 1 5.82 -1.60 -5.56
CA MET A 1 4.72 -2.59 -5.70
C MET A 1 4.39 -2.79 -7.18
N ASN A 2 4.41 -4.02 -7.64
CA ASN A 2 4.17 -4.33 -9.04
C ASN A 2 2.71 -4.70 -9.28
N THR A 3 2.20 -4.38 -10.46
CA THR A 3 0.83 -4.70 -10.83
C THR A 3 0.80 -5.99 -11.61
N ILE A 4 -0.11 -6.90 -11.27
CA ILE A 4 -0.32 -8.14 -12.02
C ILE A 4 -1.53 -7.99 -12.94
N GLN A 5 -1.40 -8.52 -14.16
CA GLN A 5 -2.45 -8.41 -15.18
C GLN A 5 -3.33 -9.66 -15.23
N ASN A 6 -2.88 -10.76 -14.66
CA ASN A 6 -3.60 -12.04 -14.63
C ASN A 6 -3.39 -12.70 -13.28
N GLU A 7 -4.10 -13.79 -13.05
CA GLU A 7 -4.05 -14.52 -11.77
C GLU A 7 -2.91 -15.53 -11.77
N SER A 8 -1.70 -15.09 -12.04
CA SER A 8 -0.54 -15.94 -11.91
C SER A 8 -0.30 -16.27 -10.44
N SER A 9 -0.06 -17.52 -10.13
CA SER A 9 0.29 -17.96 -8.78
C SER A 9 1.80 -18.00 -8.55
N ILE A 10 2.57 -17.48 -9.50
CA ILE A 10 4.03 -17.51 -9.46
C ILE A 10 4.57 -16.10 -9.53
N CYS A 11 5.54 -15.82 -8.66
CA CYS A 11 6.20 -14.51 -8.62
C CYS A 11 7.00 -14.28 -9.90
N ALA A 12 6.73 -13.19 -10.59
CA ALA A 12 7.42 -12.83 -11.82
C ALA A 12 8.89 -12.45 -11.60
N ILE A 13 9.27 -12.15 -10.36
CA ILE A 13 10.63 -11.72 -10.02
C ILE A 13 11.53 -12.91 -9.68
N CYS A 14 11.05 -13.81 -8.83
CA CYS A 14 11.89 -14.91 -8.32
C CYS A 14 11.35 -16.32 -8.61
N GLY A 15 10.18 -16.44 -9.23
CA GLY A 15 9.59 -17.73 -9.57
C GLY A 15 8.95 -18.49 -8.43
N SER A 16 8.95 -17.95 -7.22
CA SER A 16 8.35 -18.60 -6.05
C SER A 16 6.83 -18.46 -6.08
N ARG A 17 6.17 -19.24 -5.24
CA ARG A 17 4.71 -19.23 -5.15
C ARG A 17 4.22 -17.91 -4.55
N LEU A 18 3.09 -17.43 -5.06
CA LEU A 18 2.36 -16.29 -4.52
C LEU A 18 1.21 -16.77 -3.65
N VAL A 19 0.96 -16.04 -2.57
CA VAL A 19 -0.18 -16.28 -1.69
C VAL A 19 -0.96 -14.99 -1.53
N ALA A 20 -2.29 -15.12 -1.38
CA ALA A 20 -3.16 -13.97 -1.16
C ALA A 20 -2.99 -13.46 0.26
N LYS A 21 -2.80 -12.15 0.40
CA LYS A 21 -2.71 -11.45 1.69
C LYS A 21 -3.42 -10.13 1.62
N SER A 22 -3.66 -9.55 2.79
CA SER A 22 -4.16 -8.19 2.94
C SER A 22 -3.09 -7.37 3.65
N THR A 23 -2.87 -6.15 3.20
CA THR A 23 -1.86 -5.29 3.79
C THR A 23 -2.39 -3.87 3.90
N ASP A 24 -1.71 -3.06 4.70
CA ASP A 24 -1.96 -1.63 4.77
C ASP A 24 -0.95 -0.92 3.88
N TYR A 25 -1.48 -0.08 3.01
CA TYR A 25 -0.66 0.74 2.13
C TYR A 25 -0.53 2.13 2.75
N ILE A 26 0.70 2.55 3.00
CA ILE A 26 0.99 3.82 3.64
C ILE A 26 1.85 4.65 2.69
N ASP A 27 1.42 5.86 2.40
CA ASP A 27 2.20 6.75 1.57
C ASP A 27 2.17 8.17 2.12
N ARG A 28 3.15 8.96 1.71
CA ARG A 28 3.29 10.35 2.10
C ARG A 28 3.41 11.21 0.86
N ASN A 29 2.61 12.26 0.83
CA ASN A 29 2.64 13.23 -0.26
C ASN A 29 2.61 14.64 0.34
N ASN A 30 3.66 15.43 0.07
CA ASN A 30 3.80 16.79 0.57
C ASN A 30 3.63 16.90 2.10
N GLY A 31 4.19 15.95 2.84
CA GLY A 31 4.09 15.93 4.30
C GLY A 31 2.78 15.41 4.84
N HIS A 32 1.87 15.03 3.99
CA HIS A 32 0.59 14.45 4.37
C HIS A 32 0.63 12.94 4.21
N PHE A 33 0.17 12.23 5.24
CA PHE A 33 0.13 10.76 5.24
C PHE A 33 -1.26 10.26 4.93
N LEU A 34 -1.34 9.21 4.12
CA LEU A 34 -2.60 8.49 3.90
C LEU A 34 -2.34 7.01 4.11
N ILE A 35 -3.19 6.37 4.91
CA ILE A 35 -3.17 4.93 5.15
C ILE A 35 -4.40 4.33 4.47
N VAL A 36 -4.17 3.36 3.58
CA VAL A 36 -5.23 2.60 2.94
C VAL A 36 -5.18 1.19 3.50
N ARG A 37 -6.19 0.82 4.29
CA ARG A 37 -6.25 -0.50 4.92
C ARG A 37 -6.96 -1.51 4.05
N GLY A 38 -6.63 -2.78 4.27
CA GLY A 38 -7.33 -3.88 3.63
C GLY A 38 -7.04 -4.01 2.15
N VAL A 39 -5.83 -3.67 1.72
CA VAL A 39 -5.43 -3.77 0.32
C VAL A 39 -5.11 -5.22 -0.01
N PRO A 40 -5.86 -5.87 -0.93
CA PRO A 40 -5.55 -7.23 -1.33
C PRO A 40 -4.28 -7.26 -2.18
N VAL A 41 -3.35 -8.12 -1.82
CA VAL A 41 -2.09 -8.30 -2.53
C VAL A 41 -1.83 -9.78 -2.72
N GLN A 42 -0.97 -10.10 -3.67
CA GLN A 42 -0.34 -11.42 -3.75
C GLN A 42 1.12 -11.25 -3.35
N GLU A 43 1.55 -12.05 -2.40
CA GLU A 43 2.89 -11.93 -1.83
C GLU A 43 3.69 -13.19 -2.07
N CYS A 44 4.94 -12.99 -2.51
CA CYS A 44 5.90 -14.06 -2.71
C CYS A 44 6.29 -14.67 -1.37
N VAL A 45 6.18 -16.00 -1.24
CA VAL A 45 6.48 -16.70 0.02
C VAL A 45 7.96 -16.67 0.39
N GLU A 46 8.86 -16.48 -0.59
CA GLU A 46 10.31 -16.49 -0.34
C GLU A 46 10.86 -15.12 0.02
N ASN A 47 10.47 -14.08 -0.73
CA ASN A 47 11.12 -12.76 -0.66
C ASN A 47 10.17 -11.63 -0.32
N GLY A 48 8.89 -11.90 -0.12
CA GLY A 48 7.94 -10.87 0.26
C GLY A 48 7.59 -9.86 -0.84
N HIS A 49 7.92 -10.15 -2.10
CA HIS A 49 7.50 -9.30 -3.21
C HIS A 49 5.98 -9.24 -3.25
N GLN A 50 5.43 -8.04 -3.39
CA GLN A 50 3.98 -7.85 -3.40
C GLN A 50 3.50 -7.37 -4.76
N PHE A 51 2.36 -7.88 -5.19
CA PHE A 51 1.76 -7.57 -6.47
C PHE A 51 0.31 -7.16 -6.24
N LEU A 52 -0.10 -6.09 -6.91
CA LEU A 52 -1.47 -5.60 -6.91
C LEU A 52 -2.15 -5.93 -8.22
N HIS A 53 -3.42 -6.26 -8.16
CA HIS A 53 -4.26 -6.27 -9.35
C HIS A 53 -4.42 -4.83 -9.87
N ALA A 54 -4.47 -4.65 -11.19
CA ALA A 54 -4.57 -3.33 -11.80
C ALA A 54 -5.78 -2.53 -11.29
N SER A 55 -6.91 -3.19 -11.08
CA SER A 55 -8.12 -2.53 -10.56
C SER A 55 -7.92 -2.01 -9.14
N VAL A 56 -7.15 -2.70 -8.31
CA VAL A 56 -6.83 -2.27 -6.95
C VAL A 56 -5.89 -1.06 -6.99
N ALA A 57 -4.88 -1.10 -7.85
CA ALA A 57 -3.96 0.02 -8.03
C ALA A 57 -4.70 1.29 -8.43
N LYS A 58 -5.67 1.19 -9.34
CA LYS A 58 -6.50 2.33 -9.76
C LYS A 58 -7.34 2.89 -8.63
N LYS A 59 -7.89 2.03 -7.78
CA LYS A 59 -8.65 2.47 -6.60
C LYS A 59 -7.78 3.24 -5.63
N ILE A 60 -6.56 2.78 -5.41
CA ILE A 60 -5.60 3.45 -4.53
C ILE A 60 -5.25 4.83 -5.11
N GLU A 61 -4.97 4.91 -6.40
CA GLU A 61 -4.70 6.19 -7.06
C GLU A 61 -5.86 7.16 -6.90
N ARG A 62 -7.08 6.67 -7.04
CA ARG A 62 -8.29 7.49 -6.87
C ARG A 62 -8.41 8.02 -5.45
N LEU A 63 -8.12 7.19 -4.45
CA LEU A 63 -8.15 7.61 -3.05
C LEU A 63 -7.12 8.71 -2.77
N PHE A 64 -5.91 8.58 -3.30
CA PHE A 64 -4.90 9.62 -3.16
C PHE A 64 -5.29 10.90 -3.86
N GLN A 65 -5.94 10.82 -5.02
CA GLN A 65 -6.45 11.98 -5.73
C GLN A 65 -7.50 12.72 -4.90
N LEU A 66 -8.47 11.98 -4.35
CA LEU A 66 -9.51 12.56 -3.49
C LEU A 66 -8.91 13.22 -2.26
N ASP A 67 -7.88 12.62 -1.68
CA ASP A 67 -7.20 13.18 -0.53
C ASP A 67 -6.51 14.51 -0.88
N ARG A 68 -5.85 14.58 -2.04
CA ARG A 68 -5.23 15.83 -2.51
C ARG A 68 -6.25 16.91 -2.77
N GLU A 69 -7.45 16.55 -3.18
CA GLU A 69 -8.56 17.48 -3.44
C GLU A 69 -9.36 17.84 -2.18
N HIS A 70 -8.95 17.32 -1.02
CA HIS A 70 -9.66 17.46 0.24
C HIS A 70 -11.11 16.97 0.19
N ALA A 71 -11.37 16.02 -0.68
CA ALA A 71 -12.69 15.42 -0.87
C ALA A 71 -12.85 14.05 -0.23
N LEU A 72 -11.77 13.52 0.34
CA LEU A 72 -11.79 12.23 1.01
C LEU A 72 -12.36 12.36 2.42
N ILE A 73 -13.34 11.51 2.73
CA ILE A 73 -13.88 11.41 4.09
C ILE A 73 -13.27 10.16 4.73
N PRO A 74 -12.31 10.32 5.66
CA PRO A 74 -11.65 9.14 6.24
C PRO A 74 -12.58 8.38 7.17
N LYS A 75 -12.38 7.07 7.24
CA LYS A 75 -13.08 6.21 8.20
C LYS A 75 -12.60 6.48 9.63
N GLU A 76 -11.31 6.75 9.77
CA GLU A 76 -10.69 7.08 11.06
C GLU A 76 -9.43 7.88 10.81
N THR A 77 -8.92 8.50 11.86
CA THR A 77 -7.62 9.16 11.84
C THR A 77 -6.75 8.57 12.95
N VAL A 78 -5.44 8.61 12.75
CA VAL A 78 -4.49 8.10 13.73
C VAL A 78 -3.53 9.21 14.14
N VAL A 79 -3.06 9.15 15.37
CA VAL A 79 -2.05 10.06 15.88
C VAL A 79 -0.68 9.43 15.65
N VAL A 80 0.20 10.15 14.99
CA VAL A 80 1.54 9.67 14.67
C VAL A 80 2.55 10.49 15.46
N PRO A 81 3.36 9.85 16.34
CA PRO A 81 4.42 10.57 17.03
C PRO A 81 5.49 11.03 16.06
N VAL A 82 6.01 12.22 16.29
CA VAL A 82 7.08 12.80 15.51
C VAL A 82 8.19 13.20 16.48
N VAL A 83 9.39 12.72 16.22
CA VAL A 83 10.57 13.09 17.02
C VAL A 83 11.65 13.60 16.09
N GLU A 84 12.55 14.39 16.63
CA GLU A 84 13.74 14.80 15.90
C GLU A 84 14.92 13.97 16.34
N LEU A 85 15.85 13.72 15.43
CA LEU A 85 16.98 12.82 15.69
C LEU A 85 17.87 13.29 16.84
N ASP A 86 17.97 14.59 17.06
CA ASP A 86 18.79 15.18 18.11
C ASP A 86 18.11 15.23 19.48
N MET A 87 16.86 14.76 19.59
CA MET A 87 16.20 14.66 20.89
C MET A 87 16.87 13.62 21.76
N ALA A 88 17.09 13.95 23.03
CA ALA A 88 17.64 13.01 23.99
C ALA A 88 16.68 11.87 24.27
N VAL A 89 17.18 10.67 24.30
CA VAL A 89 16.45 9.45 24.61
C VAL A 89 17.02 8.75 25.82
#